data_eec36a67720b5deb1f643875443ebf38
#
_entry.id   eec36a67720b5deb1f643875443ebf38
#
_cell.length_a   1.000
_cell.length_b   1.000
_cell.length_c   1.000
_cell.angle_alpha   90.00
_cell.angle_beta   90.00
_cell.angle_gamma   90.00
#
_symmetry.space_group_name_H-M   'P 1'
#
loop_
_entity.id
_entity.type
_entity.pdbx_description
1 polymer ?
#
loop_
_entity_poly.entity_id
_entity_poly.type
_entity_poly.pdbx_seq_one_letter_code
_entity_poly.pdbx_strand_id
1 'polypeptide(L)'
;MESSDNRKVQGNKLTPSAVARYLDQYVVGQDEAKKVLSVAVYSHYRKLNKRRPDAVEVAKSNILLIGPTGTGKTLLCETLSRILRVPFVTANATSLAQSKYVNEEIEALLLRLLEKAEGDISRAQCGIVFIDEVDKLKSGEGEQRGVSGERVQHALLKI
;
A
#
# COMPACT_ATOMS: atom_id res chain seq x y z
N MET A 1 -24.33 -11.52 18.32
CA MET A 1 -25.17 -11.28 17.15
C MET A 1 -24.35 -10.51 16.09
N GLU A 2 -23.17 -11.04 15.73
CA GLU A 2 -22.11 -10.34 14.97
C GLU A 2 -21.53 -11.18 13.81
N SER A 3 -22.31 -12.06 13.19
CA SER A 3 -21.75 -13.02 12.22
C SER A 3 -22.33 -12.94 10.80
N SER A 4 -23.21 -12.02 10.47
CA SER A 4 -23.92 -12.04 9.18
C SER A 4 -23.47 -11.00 8.16
N ASP A 5 -22.71 -9.98 8.55
CA ASP A 5 -22.31 -8.90 7.63
C ASP A 5 -20.98 -9.16 6.90
N ASN A 6 -20.18 -10.06 7.42
CA ASN A 6 -18.81 -10.34 6.93
C ASN A 6 -18.76 -11.27 5.70
N ARG A 7 -19.89 -11.89 5.30
CA ARG A 7 -19.99 -12.76 4.12
C ARG A 7 -20.39 -12.06 2.82
N LYS A 8 -20.79 -10.77 2.91
CA LYS A 8 -21.31 -10.03 1.74
C LYS A 8 -20.23 -9.40 0.86
N VAL A 9 -18.97 -9.34 1.30
CA VAL A 9 -17.89 -8.74 0.50
C VAL A 9 -17.35 -9.68 -0.59
N GLN A 10 -17.55 -10.99 -0.45
CA GLN A 10 -17.07 -11.98 -1.43
C GLN A 10 -17.99 -12.20 -2.63
N GLY A 11 -19.26 -11.78 -2.58
CA GLY A 11 -20.23 -11.95 -3.67
C GLY A 11 -20.74 -10.65 -4.29
N ASN A 12 -20.51 -9.52 -3.63
CA ASN A 12 -20.93 -8.22 -4.13
C ASN A 12 -19.71 -7.49 -4.71
N LYS A 13 -19.79 -7.07 -5.97
CA LYS A 13 -18.74 -6.32 -6.66
C LYS A 13 -18.14 -5.27 -5.73
N LEU A 14 -16.85 -5.39 -5.40
CA LEU A 14 -16.11 -4.37 -4.70
C LEU A 14 -16.28 -3.05 -5.46
N THR A 15 -17.01 -2.10 -4.92
CA THR A 15 -17.22 -0.79 -5.54
C THR A 15 -16.52 0.29 -4.72
N PRO A 16 -16.07 1.40 -5.33
CA PRO A 16 -15.44 2.49 -4.58
C PRO A 16 -16.32 2.99 -3.43
N SER A 17 -17.63 3.08 -3.64
CA SER A 17 -18.57 3.49 -2.61
C SER A 17 -18.70 2.49 -1.45
N ALA A 18 -18.57 1.19 -1.71
CA ALA A 18 -18.56 0.19 -0.65
C ALA A 18 -17.27 0.27 0.18
N VAL A 19 -16.12 0.49 -0.46
CA VAL A 19 -14.83 0.68 0.22
C VAL A 19 -14.88 1.95 1.08
N ALA A 20 -15.33 3.07 0.52
CA ALA A 20 -15.43 4.34 1.26
C ALA A 20 -16.32 4.20 2.51
N ARG A 21 -17.52 3.63 2.37
CA ARG A 21 -18.44 3.40 3.50
C ARG A 21 -17.84 2.52 4.59
N TYR A 22 -17.02 1.56 4.22
CA TYR A 22 -16.34 0.73 5.22
C TYR A 22 -15.24 1.53 5.93
N LEU A 23 -14.45 2.31 5.19
CA LEU A 23 -13.46 3.20 5.78
C LEU A 23 -14.09 4.19 6.76
N ASP A 24 -15.32 4.68 6.48
CA ASP A 24 -16.06 5.59 7.36
C ASP A 24 -16.39 4.99 8.74
N GLN A 25 -16.45 3.68 8.85
CA GLN A 25 -16.69 3.00 10.14
C GLN A 25 -15.48 3.02 11.08
N TYR A 26 -14.27 3.17 10.52
CA TYR A 26 -13.02 3.06 11.30
C TYR A 26 -12.19 4.34 11.32
N VAL A 27 -12.38 5.21 10.34
CA VAL A 27 -11.60 6.44 10.19
C VAL A 27 -12.54 7.64 10.18
N VAL A 28 -12.41 8.50 11.17
CA VAL A 28 -13.19 9.72 11.29
C VAL A 28 -12.62 10.81 10.38
N GLY A 29 -13.48 11.48 9.60
CA GLY A 29 -13.04 12.52 8.66
C GLY A 29 -12.28 11.97 7.46
N GLN A 30 -11.43 12.78 6.85
CA GLN A 30 -10.60 12.41 5.68
C GLN A 30 -11.42 11.97 4.44
N ASP A 31 -12.59 12.55 4.23
CA ASP A 31 -13.56 12.08 3.24
C ASP A 31 -13.01 12.10 1.80
N GLU A 32 -12.24 13.13 1.45
CA GLU A 32 -11.61 13.21 0.14
C GLU A 32 -10.53 12.13 -0.05
N ALA A 33 -9.67 11.92 0.96
CA ALA A 33 -8.65 10.87 0.92
C ALA A 33 -9.29 9.49 0.80
N LYS A 34 -10.37 9.21 1.54
CA LYS A 34 -11.13 7.97 1.46
C LYS A 34 -11.70 7.73 0.07
N LYS A 35 -12.31 8.75 -0.55
CA LYS A 35 -12.86 8.66 -1.91
C LYS A 35 -11.77 8.33 -2.92
N VAL A 36 -10.69 9.13 -2.94
CA VAL A 36 -9.58 8.94 -3.89
C VAL A 36 -8.94 7.56 -3.72
N LEU A 37 -8.66 7.17 -2.48
CA LEU A 37 -8.06 5.87 -2.16
C LEU A 37 -8.99 4.72 -2.59
N SER A 38 -10.29 4.83 -2.34
CA SER A 38 -11.28 3.82 -2.73
C SER A 38 -11.35 3.62 -4.25
N VAL A 39 -11.28 4.72 -5.03
CA VAL A 39 -11.27 4.67 -6.48
C VAL A 39 -9.96 4.08 -7.01
N ALA A 40 -8.83 4.52 -6.48
CA ALA A 40 -7.51 4.06 -6.89
C ALA A 40 -7.35 2.55 -6.67
N VAL A 41 -7.74 2.09 -5.49
CA VAL A 41 -7.70 0.68 -5.12
C VAL A 41 -8.66 -0.16 -5.96
N TYR A 42 -9.89 0.27 -6.14
CA TYR A 42 -10.83 -0.40 -7.02
C TYR A 42 -10.27 -0.56 -8.44
N SER A 43 -9.69 0.51 -8.98
CA SER A 43 -9.09 0.50 -10.31
C SER A 43 -7.93 -0.49 -10.40
N HIS A 44 -7.07 -0.53 -9.37
CA HIS A 44 -5.94 -1.44 -9.29
C HIS A 44 -6.40 -2.91 -9.28
N TYR A 45 -7.31 -3.29 -8.38
CA TYR A 45 -7.78 -4.68 -8.31
C TYR A 45 -8.62 -5.10 -9.52
N ARG A 46 -9.35 -4.17 -10.12
CA ARG A 46 -10.05 -4.44 -11.38
C ARG A 46 -9.08 -4.76 -12.52
N LYS A 47 -7.91 -4.12 -12.56
CA LYS A 47 -6.85 -4.42 -13.53
C LYS A 47 -6.25 -5.81 -13.28
N LEU A 48 -5.93 -6.15 -12.03
CA LEU A 48 -5.40 -7.47 -11.67
C LEU A 48 -6.34 -8.61 -12.08
N ASN A 49 -7.65 -8.41 -11.93
CA ASN A 49 -8.68 -9.43 -12.26
C ASN A 49 -9.01 -9.50 -13.75
N LYS A 50 -8.62 -8.51 -14.56
CA LYS A 50 -8.85 -8.51 -16.01
C LYS A 50 -7.61 -8.97 -16.78
N ARG A 51 -7.16 -10.20 -16.56
CA ARG A 51 -6.19 -10.87 -17.43
C ARG A 51 -6.90 -11.30 -18.73
N ARG A 52 -7.11 -10.34 -19.65
CA ARG A 52 -7.41 -10.64 -21.05
C ARG A 52 -6.10 -10.57 -21.84
N PRO A 53 -5.82 -11.54 -22.75
CA PRO A 53 -4.58 -11.52 -23.56
C PRO A 53 -4.40 -10.26 -24.39
N ASP A 54 -5.50 -9.58 -24.74
CA ASP A 54 -5.53 -8.38 -25.60
C ASP A 54 -5.72 -7.07 -24.81
N ALA A 55 -5.59 -7.08 -23.48
CA ALA A 55 -5.74 -5.87 -22.69
C ALA A 55 -4.46 -5.04 -22.75
N VAL A 56 -4.59 -3.76 -23.11
CA VAL A 56 -3.50 -2.78 -22.99
C VAL A 56 -2.92 -2.86 -21.58
N GLU A 57 -1.62 -3.11 -21.49
CA GLU A 57 -0.90 -3.15 -20.23
C GLU A 57 -0.95 -1.77 -19.57
N VAL A 58 -1.75 -1.64 -18.53
CA VAL A 58 -1.88 -0.38 -17.80
C VAL A 58 -0.83 -0.38 -16.68
N ALA A 59 0.09 0.58 -16.74
CA ALA A 59 1.15 0.75 -15.77
C ALA A 59 0.65 0.67 -14.31
N LYS A 60 1.45 0.07 -13.45
CA LYS A 60 1.22 0.08 -11.99
C LYS A 60 1.17 1.53 -11.51
N SER A 61 0.26 1.85 -10.63
CA SER A 61 0.15 3.19 -10.03
C SER A 61 0.41 3.10 -8.54
N ASN A 62 1.40 3.82 -8.06
CA ASN A 62 1.61 4.03 -6.63
C ASN A 62 0.73 5.20 -6.15
N ILE A 63 0.36 5.19 -4.88
CA ILE A 63 -0.48 6.22 -4.26
C ILE A 63 0.39 7.00 -3.28
N LEU A 64 0.43 8.31 -3.43
CA LEU A 64 1.11 9.20 -2.49
C LEU A 64 0.07 9.85 -1.56
N LEU A 65 0.22 9.62 -0.25
CA LEU A 65 -0.59 10.25 0.80
C LEU A 65 0.21 11.39 1.44
N ILE A 66 -0.26 12.61 1.30
CA ILE A 66 0.36 13.82 1.85
C ILE A 66 -0.51 14.38 2.97
N GLY A 67 0.11 14.69 4.09
CA GLY A 67 -0.58 15.30 5.24
C GLY A 67 0.27 15.27 6.51
N PRO A 68 -0.11 16.06 7.53
CA PRO A 68 0.59 16.10 8.80
C PRO A 68 0.68 14.74 9.49
N THR A 69 1.65 14.57 10.38
CA THR A 69 1.75 13.40 11.24
C THR A 69 0.50 13.28 12.12
N GLY A 70 0.03 12.06 12.38
CA GLY A 70 -1.16 11.83 13.21
C GLY A 70 -2.50 11.95 12.49
N THR A 71 -2.54 12.27 11.19
CA THR A 71 -3.80 12.39 10.42
C THR A 71 -4.41 11.04 10.00
N GLY A 72 -3.84 9.92 10.42
CA GLY A 72 -4.41 8.59 10.16
C GLY A 72 -4.03 7.98 8.81
N LYS A 73 -2.98 8.44 8.13
CA LYS A 73 -2.53 7.87 6.84
C LYS A 73 -2.28 6.37 6.91
N THR A 74 -1.53 5.92 7.91
CA THR A 74 -1.25 4.50 8.13
C THR A 74 -2.52 3.71 8.45
N LEU A 75 -3.38 4.27 9.31
CA LEU A 75 -4.66 3.66 9.68
C LEU A 75 -5.58 3.47 8.47
N LEU A 76 -5.62 4.44 7.55
CA LEU A 76 -6.37 4.32 6.29
C LEU A 76 -5.89 3.12 5.47
N CYS A 77 -4.58 2.97 5.28
CA CYS A 77 -4.01 1.89 4.50
C CYS A 77 -4.18 0.52 5.18
N GLU A 78 -3.99 0.47 6.50
CA GLU A 78 -4.21 -0.75 7.28
C GLU A 78 -5.68 -1.18 7.26
N THR A 79 -6.61 -0.25 7.45
CA THR A 79 -8.04 -0.53 7.38
C THR A 79 -8.42 -1.03 5.99
N LEU A 80 -7.85 -0.40 4.95
CA LEU A 80 -8.06 -0.82 3.57
C LEU A 80 -7.59 -2.27 3.32
N SER A 81 -6.41 -2.65 3.82
CA SER A 81 -5.91 -4.02 3.67
C SER A 81 -6.84 -5.05 4.33
N ARG A 82 -7.45 -4.71 5.47
CA ARG A 82 -8.45 -5.55 6.15
C ARG A 82 -9.72 -5.72 5.31
N ILE A 83 -10.21 -4.65 4.68
CA ILE A 83 -11.37 -4.70 3.78
C ILE A 83 -11.11 -5.63 2.61
N LEU A 84 -9.94 -5.49 2.00
CA LEU A 84 -9.53 -6.25 0.83
C LEU A 84 -9.07 -7.67 1.17
N ARG A 85 -8.83 -7.95 2.46
CA ARG A 85 -8.27 -9.21 2.97
C ARG A 85 -6.94 -9.57 2.32
N VAL A 86 -6.09 -8.58 2.15
CA VAL A 86 -4.76 -8.72 1.56
C VAL A 86 -3.66 -8.51 2.59
N PRO A 87 -2.48 -9.10 2.40
CA PRO A 87 -1.34 -8.86 3.27
C PRO A 87 -0.97 -7.37 3.30
N PHE A 88 -0.56 -6.90 4.48
CA PHE A 88 -0.14 -5.52 4.71
C PHE A 88 1.17 -5.47 5.46
N VAL A 89 2.14 -4.76 4.94
CA VAL A 89 3.42 -4.50 5.60
C VAL A 89 3.75 -3.01 5.56
N THR A 90 4.47 -2.57 6.57
CA THR A 90 4.96 -1.19 6.67
C THR A 90 6.47 -1.16 6.71
N ALA A 91 7.04 -0.11 6.14
CA ALA A 91 8.45 0.24 6.26
C ALA A 91 8.58 1.74 6.52
N ASN A 92 9.69 2.13 7.16
CA ASN A 92 10.04 3.53 7.34
C ASN A 92 11.16 3.87 6.35
N ALA A 93 10.94 4.89 5.52
CA ALA A 93 11.87 5.29 4.48
C ALA A 93 13.22 5.75 5.05
N THR A 94 13.22 6.39 6.23
CA THR A 94 14.47 6.83 6.88
C THR A 94 15.30 5.65 7.38
N SER A 95 14.67 4.60 7.90
CA SER A 95 15.36 3.37 8.30
C SER A 95 15.98 2.67 7.09
N LEU A 96 15.25 2.60 5.99
CA LEU A 96 15.78 2.07 4.72
C LEU A 96 17.00 2.86 4.23
N ALA A 97 16.95 4.20 4.34
CA ALA A 97 18.04 5.07 3.91
C ALA A 97 19.30 4.96 4.79
N GLN A 98 19.15 4.59 6.05
CA GLN A 98 20.26 4.39 6.97
C GLN A 98 20.96 3.03 6.81
N SER A 99 20.31 2.08 6.14
CA SER A 99 20.89 0.77 5.90
C SER A 99 21.99 0.85 4.84
N LYS A 100 23.11 0.15 5.10
CA LYS A 100 24.17 -0.05 4.10
C LYS A 100 23.68 -0.92 2.93
N TYR A 101 22.68 -1.75 3.15
CA TYR A 101 22.17 -2.78 2.24
C TYR A 101 20.69 -2.58 1.94
N VAL A 102 20.35 -1.46 1.31
CA VAL A 102 18.95 -1.07 1.02
C VAL A 102 18.19 -2.16 0.26
N ASN A 103 18.84 -2.84 -0.68
CA ASN A 103 18.18 -3.92 -1.44
C ASN A 103 17.80 -5.11 -0.53
N GLU A 104 18.66 -5.49 0.42
CA GLU A 104 18.39 -6.57 1.37
C GLU A 104 17.22 -6.22 2.30
N GLU A 105 17.13 -4.95 2.71
CA GLU A 105 15.99 -4.46 3.51
C GLU A 105 14.68 -4.52 2.74
N ILE A 106 14.71 -4.22 1.45
CA ILE A 106 13.53 -4.31 0.58
C ILE A 106 13.16 -5.78 0.35
N GLU A 107 14.12 -6.66 0.13
CA GLU A 107 13.88 -8.10 0.05
C GLU A 107 13.28 -8.64 1.35
N ALA A 108 13.80 -8.23 2.51
CA ALA A 108 13.24 -8.58 3.81
C ALA A 108 11.80 -8.06 3.99
N LEU A 109 11.48 -6.88 3.44
CA LEU A 109 10.12 -6.35 3.43
C LEU A 109 9.18 -7.22 2.59
N LEU A 110 9.62 -7.65 1.41
CA LEU A 110 8.86 -8.54 0.53
C LEU A 110 8.70 -9.95 1.14
N LEU A 111 9.73 -10.48 1.81
CA LEU A 111 9.62 -11.73 2.56
C LEU A 111 8.59 -11.64 3.67
N ARG A 112 8.56 -10.55 4.44
CA ARG A 112 7.49 -10.31 5.45
C ARG A 112 6.11 -10.24 4.83
N LEU A 113 5.98 -9.69 3.62
CA LEU A 113 4.71 -9.67 2.89
C LEU A 113 4.29 -11.08 2.50
N LEU A 114 5.23 -11.91 2.03
CA LEU A 114 4.99 -13.30 1.67
C LEU A 114 4.64 -14.16 2.89
N GLU A 115 5.30 -13.95 4.02
CA GLU A 115 4.96 -14.60 5.30
C GLU A 115 3.51 -14.29 5.72
N LYS A 116 3.11 -13.00 5.61
CA LYS A 116 1.71 -12.60 5.89
C LYS A 116 0.71 -13.15 4.87
N ALA A 117 1.16 -13.50 3.70
CA ALA A 117 0.39 -14.20 2.68
C ALA A 117 0.38 -15.73 2.89
N GLU A 118 0.98 -16.25 3.97
CA GLU A 118 1.10 -17.68 4.27
C GLU A 118 1.88 -18.45 3.18
N GLY A 119 2.84 -17.78 2.53
CA GLY A 119 3.65 -18.34 1.45
C GLY A 119 2.96 -18.31 0.08
N ASP A 120 1.73 -17.85 -0.02
CA ASP A 120 1.01 -17.73 -1.30
C ASP A 120 1.48 -16.49 -2.07
N ILE A 121 2.23 -16.71 -3.14
CA ILE A 121 2.78 -15.65 -3.99
C ILE A 121 1.65 -14.84 -4.64
N SER A 122 0.56 -15.45 -5.07
CA SER A 122 -0.56 -14.75 -5.70
C SER A 122 -1.26 -13.81 -4.72
N ARG A 123 -1.39 -14.22 -3.46
CA ARG A 123 -1.89 -13.36 -2.39
C ARG A 123 -0.91 -12.24 -2.05
N ALA A 124 0.38 -12.55 -2.00
CA ALA A 124 1.44 -11.56 -1.76
C ALA A 124 1.46 -10.47 -2.84
N GLN A 125 1.33 -10.84 -4.11
CA GLN A 125 1.24 -9.91 -5.24
C GLN A 125 0.04 -8.95 -5.17
N CYS A 126 -1.01 -9.34 -4.46
CA CYS A 126 -2.16 -8.47 -4.18
C CYS A 126 -1.97 -7.63 -2.90
N GLY A 127 -0.87 -7.79 -2.18
CA GLY A 127 -0.61 -7.12 -0.91
C GLY A 127 -0.40 -5.62 -1.03
N ILE A 128 -0.41 -4.96 0.12
CA ILE A 128 -0.16 -3.52 0.25
C ILE A 128 1.14 -3.31 1.03
N VAL A 129 2.05 -2.57 0.43
CA VAL A 129 3.28 -2.09 1.08
C VAL A 129 3.09 -0.59 1.36
N PHE A 130 3.15 -0.20 2.62
CA PHE A 130 3.07 1.19 3.05
C PHE A 130 4.47 1.68 3.47
N ILE A 131 4.96 2.69 2.78
CA ILE A 131 6.25 3.32 3.08
C ILE A 131 5.98 4.66 3.75
N ASP A 132 6.31 4.77 5.04
CA ASP A 132 6.12 6.00 5.81
C ASP A 132 7.35 6.90 5.75
N GLU A 133 7.15 8.18 6.07
CA GLU A 133 8.21 9.19 6.21
C GLU A 133 9.08 9.41 4.95
N VAL A 134 8.50 9.23 3.75
CA VAL A 134 9.21 9.43 2.47
C VAL A 134 9.71 10.88 2.32
N ASP A 135 9.01 11.84 2.92
CA ASP A 135 9.36 13.27 2.95
C ASP A 135 10.65 13.55 3.73
N LYS A 136 11.03 12.65 4.64
CA LYS A 136 12.28 12.76 5.40
C LYS A 136 13.51 12.25 4.65
N LEU A 137 13.32 11.63 3.47
CA LEU A 137 14.39 11.29 2.54
C LEU A 137 14.93 12.58 1.89
N LYS A 138 15.52 13.49 2.67
CA LYS A 138 16.08 14.73 2.13
C LYS A 138 17.27 14.42 1.23
N SER A 139 17.31 15.11 0.09
CA SER A 139 18.54 15.43 -0.62
C SER A 139 19.41 16.26 0.34
N GLY A 140 20.30 15.61 1.06
CA GLY A 140 21.12 16.29 2.06
C GLY A 140 22.16 17.15 1.37
N GLU A 141 22.30 18.38 1.82
CA GLU A 141 23.51 19.18 1.63
C GLU A 141 24.67 18.54 2.41
N GLY A 142 25.24 17.50 1.85
CA GLY A 142 26.35 16.74 2.40
C GLY A 142 26.47 15.40 1.64
N GLU A 143 27.62 15.18 1.03
CA GLU A 143 27.91 14.08 0.09
C GLU A 143 27.48 12.66 0.52
N GLN A 144 27.22 12.42 1.80
CA GLN A 144 26.85 11.09 2.30
C GLN A 144 25.33 10.87 2.47
N ARG A 145 24.50 11.92 2.62
CA ARG A 145 23.06 11.78 2.87
C ARG A 145 22.21 11.79 1.61
N GLY A 146 22.62 12.49 0.55
CA GLY A 146 21.93 12.51 -0.73
C GLY A 146 21.94 11.16 -1.43
N VAL A 147 23.07 10.46 -1.39
CA VAL A 147 23.27 9.15 -2.01
C VAL A 147 22.37 8.07 -1.38
N SER A 148 22.04 8.17 -0.09
CA SER A 148 21.18 7.17 0.57
C SER A 148 19.70 7.32 0.20
N GLY A 149 19.19 8.55 0.06
CA GLY A 149 17.81 8.81 -0.37
C GLY A 149 17.54 8.36 -1.81
N GLU A 150 18.45 8.63 -2.72
CA GLU A 150 18.38 8.17 -4.11
C GLU A 150 18.43 6.63 -4.21
N ARG A 151 19.27 5.97 -3.40
CA ARG A 151 19.33 4.50 -3.37
C ARG A 151 18.00 3.88 -2.96
N VAL A 152 17.30 4.45 -1.98
CA VAL A 152 15.96 4.00 -1.57
C VAL A 152 14.98 4.19 -2.71
N GLN A 153 14.96 5.36 -3.37
CA GLN A 153 14.08 5.59 -4.51
C GLN A 153 14.33 4.59 -5.64
N HIS A 154 15.59 4.37 -6.03
CA HIS A 154 15.96 3.39 -7.05
C HIS A 154 15.57 1.95 -6.67
N ALA A 155 15.71 1.59 -5.42
CA ALA A 155 15.34 0.27 -4.95
C ALA A 155 13.82 0.05 -4.93
N LEU A 156 13.03 1.09 -4.58
CA LEU A 156 11.57 1.06 -4.61
C LEU A 156 10.99 1.00 -6.03
N LEU A 157 11.74 1.44 -7.06
CA LEU A 157 11.32 1.30 -8.46
C LEU A 157 11.30 -0.16 -8.96
N LYS A 158 11.92 -1.08 -8.21
CA LYS A 158 11.98 -2.50 -8.57
C LYS A 158 10.81 -3.32 -8.02
N ILE A 159 10.00 -2.73 -7.14
CA ILE A 159 8.79 -3.33 -6.56
C ILE A 159 7.58 -2.91 -7.39
#